data_9fa88ec029a16bea8b84a62ced50182b
#
_entry.id   9fa88ec029a16bea8b84a62ced50182b
#
_cell.length_a   1.000
_cell.length_b   1.000
_cell.length_c   1.000
_cell.angle_alpha   90.00
_cell.angle_beta   90.00
_cell.angle_gamma   90.00
#
_symmetry.space_group_name_H-M   'P 1'
#
loop_
_entity.id
_entity.type
_entity.pdbx_description
1 polymer ?
#
loop_
_entity_poly.entity_id
_entity_poly.type
_entity_poly.pdbx_seq_one_letter_code
_entity_poly.pdbx_strand_id
1 'polypeptide(L)'
;IQLVHGGVGMVSAFDAQKIRWWPAIYMTCAVVGRVSGKPPYVPPTFKTIGVDRVKHILTETEKKKALKYGILCVVLNDYTGKFNILQGVNTLQDNANLFNAKGQSYSIQFMRVVAQINKELIVNATLDLLGQENGVNANTLSAGAVKDWTVAYLQSRTATSEQDNLLLSFQDVVTTRKDDAYFTTYKIVVNNEITKLFFTGYLIRG
;
A
#
# COMPACT_ATOMS: atom_id res chain seq x y z
N ILE A 1 7.85 -5.70 -6.86
CA ILE A 1 7.32 -6.97 -7.42
C ILE A 1 6.45 -7.62 -6.36
N GLN A 2 5.30 -8.16 -6.76
CA GLN A 2 4.43 -8.96 -5.91
C GLN A 2 4.50 -10.42 -6.36
N LEU A 3 4.79 -11.31 -5.44
CA LEU A 3 4.68 -12.75 -5.63
C LEU A 3 3.45 -13.24 -4.88
N VAL A 4 2.59 -13.99 -5.55
CA VAL A 4 1.37 -14.55 -4.98
C VAL A 4 1.44 -16.06 -5.06
N HIS A 5 1.06 -16.70 -3.96
CA HIS A 5 1.05 -18.15 -3.84
C HIS A 5 -0.17 -18.77 -4.53
N GLY A 6 0.09 -19.85 -5.26
CA GLY A 6 -0.87 -20.89 -5.60
C GLY A 6 -1.69 -20.70 -6.88
N GLY A 7 -2.22 -21.80 -7.38
CA GLY A 7 -3.22 -21.84 -8.43
C GLY A 7 -4.63 -21.66 -7.88
N VAL A 8 -5.55 -21.22 -8.72
CA VAL A 8 -6.94 -20.89 -8.39
C VAL A 8 -7.89 -21.96 -8.94
N GLY A 9 -8.82 -22.42 -8.11
CA GLY A 9 -10.01 -23.15 -8.56
C GLY A 9 -11.21 -22.21 -8.56
N MET A 10 -11.94 -22.22 -9.67
CA MET A 10 -13.20 -21.51 -9.79
C MET A 10 -14.30 -22.48 -10.22
N VAL A 11 -15.46 -22.33 -9.62
CA VAL A 11 -16.65 -23.08 -9.99
C VAL A 11 -17.04 -22.68 -11.43
N SER A 12 -17.35 -23.66 -12.25
CA SER A 12 -17.78 -23.41 -13.62
C SER A 12 -19.13 -22.68 -13.63
N ALA A 13 -19.24 -21.61 -14.42
CA ALA A 13 -20.50 -20.90 -14.60
C ALA A 13 -21.63 -21.76 -15.20
N PHE A 14 -21.26 -22.87 -15.87
CA PHE A 14 -22.20 -23.79 -16.56
C PHE A 14 -22.49 -25.05 -15.74
N ASP A 15 -21.66 -25.39 -14.77
CA ASP A 15 -21.79 -26.59 -13.96
C ASP A 15 -21.18 -26.37 -12.60
N ALA A 16 -22.05 -26.12 -11.61
CA ALA A 16 -21.64 -25.81 -10.24
C ALA A 16 -20.87 -26.93 -9.54
N GLN A 17 -20.90 -28.16 -10.08
CA GLN A 17 -20.15 -29.29 -9.55
C GLN A 17 -18.72 -29.38 -10.11
N LYS A 18 -18.43 -28.68 -11.21
CA LYS A 18 -17.13 -28.71 -11.87
C LYS A 18 -16.27 -27.52 -11.47
N ILE A 19 -15.10 -27.83 -10.93
CA ILE A 19 -14.07 -26.84 -10.62
C ILE A 19 -13.07 -26.81 -11.75
N ARG A 20 -12.86 -25.62 -12.32
CA ARG A 20 -11.78 -25.36 -13.27
C ARG A 20 -10.57 -24.81 -12.53
N TRP A 21 -9.43 -25.43 -12.76
CA TRP A 21 -8.16 -24.99 -12.20
C TRP A 21 -7.43 -24.06 -13.16
N TRP A 22 -6.99 -22.93 -12.64
CA TRP A 22 -6.27 -21.91 -13.37
C TRP A 22 -4.85 -21.76 -12.82
N PRO A 23 -3.86 -21.40 -13.66
CA PRO A 23 -2.50 -21.11 -13.22
C PRO A 23 -2.43 -20.01 -12.16
N ALA A 24 -1.31 -19.95 -11.43
CA ALA A 24 -1.08 -18.97 -10.36
C ALA A 24 -1.20 -17.50 -10.82
N ILE A 25 -1.00 -17.23 -12.12
CA ILE A 25 -1.17 -15.88 -12.68
C ILE A 25 -2.58 -15.33 -12.43
N TYR A 26 -3.60 -16.15 -12.46
CA TYR A 26 -4.98 -15.72 -12.19
C TYR A 26 -5.19 -15.32 -10.75
N MET A 27 -4.51 -15.99 -9.78
CA MET A 27 -4.49 -15.55 -8.39
C MET A 27 -3.84 -14.17 -8.27
N THR A 28 -2.72 -13.96 -8.96
CA THR A 28 -2.04 -12.66 -9.00
C THR A 28 -2.96 -11.58 -9.56
N CYS A 29 -3.66 -11.85 -10.66
CA CYS A 29 -4.63 -10.91 -11.24
C CYS A 29 -5.77 -10.58 -10.27
N ALA A 30 -6.33 -11.58 -9.57
CA ALA A 30 -7.40 -11.39 -8.60
C ALA A 30 -6.93 -10.51 -7.41
N VAL A 31 -5.73 -10.77 -6.90
CA VAL A 31 -5.12 -9.97 -5.82
C VAL A 31 -4.83 -8.54 -6.30
N VAL A 32 -4.19 -8.39 -7.46
CA VAL A 32 -3.86 -7.06 -8.02
C VAL A 32 -5.13 -6.27 -8.27
N GLY A 33 -6.15 -6.87 -8.89
CA GLY A 33 -7.44 -6.23 -9.12
C GLY A 33 -8.10 -5.78 -7.80
N ARG A 34 -8.05 -6.62 -6.77
CA ARG A 34 -8.58 -6.27 -5.45
C ARG A 34 -7.83 -5.11 -4.79
N VAL A 35 -6.50 -5.10 -4.92
CA VAL A 35 -5.64 -4.04 -4.37
C VAL A 35 -5.83 -2.74 -5.13
N SER A 36 -5.79 -2.79 -6.47
CA SER A 36 -5.89 -1.60 -7.33
C SER A 36 -7.25 -0.91 -7.28
N GLY A 37 -8.33 -1.69 -7.06
CA GLY A 37 -9.69 -1.16 -6.95
C GLY A 37 -10.01 -0.46 -5.63
N LYS A 38 -9.01 -0.22 -4.77
CA LYS A 38 -9.18 0.48 -3.48
C LYS A 38 -8.19 1.63 -3.36
N PRO A 39 -8.53 2.68 -2.59
CA PRO A 39 -7.61 3.77 -2.30
C PRO A 39 -6.29 3.28 -1.70
N PRO A 40 -5.16 4.00 -1.90
CA PRO A 40 -3.84 3.59 -1.44
C PRO A 40 -3.73 3.34 0.06
N TYR A 41 -4.46 4.10 0.87
CA TYR A 41 -4.47 3.99 2.33
C TYR A 41 -5.23 2.76 2.85
N VAL A 42 -6.02 2.08 2.00
CA VAL A 42 -6.72 0.86 2.39
C VAL A 42 -5.77 -0.34 2.31
N PRO A 43 -5.46 -0.98 3.45
CA PRO A 43 -4.58 -2.14 3.46
C PRO A 43 -5.21 -3.31 2.72
N PRO A 44 -4.42 -4.08 1.96
CA PRO A 44 -4.89 -5.32 1.33
C PRO A 44 -5.07 -6.47 2.32
N THR A 45 -4.47 -6.41 3.49
CA THR A 45 -4.53 -7.45 4.54
C THR A 45 -5.97 -7.74 4.94
N PHE A 46 -6.28 -9.00 5.10
CA PHE A 46 -7.60 -9.56 5.43
C PHE A 46 -8.71 -9.25 4.41
N LYS A 47 -8.40 -8.68 3.26
CA LYS A 47 -9.41 -8.42 2.23
C LYS A 47 -9.74 -9.71 1.47
N THR A 48 -11.04 -9.96 1.34
CA THR A 48 -11.57 -11.09 0.60
C THR A 48 -11.27 -10.95 -0.89
N ILE A 49 -10.90 -12.04 -1.52
CA ILE A 49 -10.74 -12.18 -2.97
C ILE A 49 -11.77 -13.16 -3.54
N GLY A 50 -12.19 -12.92 -4.77
CA GLY A 50 -13.22 -13.72 -5.44
C GLY A 50 -12.62 -14.98 -6.06
N VAL A 51 -12.21 -15.94 -5.22
CA VAL A 51 -11.76 -17.27 -5.62
C VAL A 51 -12.49 -18.32 -4.80
N ASP A 52 -12.85 -19.44 -5.41
CA ASP A 52 -13.63 -20.48 -4.75
C ASP A 52 -12.73 -21.52 -4.07
N ARG A 53 -11.56 -21.77 -4.66
CA ARG A 53 -10.59 -22.74 -4.11
C ARG A 53 -9.15 -22.34 -4.42
N VAL A 54 -8.23 -22.83 -3.60
CA VAL A 54 -6.78 -22.72 -3.80
C VAL A 54 -6.20 -24.12 -3.94
N LYS A 55 -5.30 -24.31 -4.89
CA LYS A 55 -4.73 -25.62 -5.22
C LYS A 55 -3.93 -26.21 -4.06
N HIS A 56 -3.28 -25.39 -3.26
CA HIS A 56 -2.50 -25.79 -2.10
C HIS A 56 -2.83 -24.88 -0.91
N ILE A 57 -3.23 -25.48 0.19
CA ILE A 57 -3.50 -24.77 1.45
C ILE A 57 -2.21 -24.79 2.26
N LEU A 58 -1.66 -23.61 2.53
CA LEU A 58 -0.42 -23.45 3.27
C LEU A 58 -0.60 -23.78 4.75
N THR A 59 0.34 -24.54 5.28
CA THR A 59 0.51 -24.74 6.73
C THR A 59 1.00 -23.44 7.39
N GLU A 60 0.88 -23.33 8.72
CA GLU A 60 1.34 -22.14 9.46
C GLU A 60 2.85 -21.89 9.28
N THR A 61 3.65 -22.95 9.18
CA THR A 61 5.09 -22.84 8.94
C THR A 61 5.37 -22.30 7.54
N GLU A 62 4.65 -22.78 6.53
CA GLU A 62 4.78 -22.30 5.16
C GLU A 62 4.32 -20.85 5.02
N LYS A 63 3.21 -20.45 5.67
CA LYS A 63 2.74 -19.05 5.73
C LYS A 63 3.83 -18.13 6.28
N LYS A 64 4.41 -18.49 7.44
CA LYS A 64 5.50 -17.70 8.06
C LYS A 64 6.70 -17.57 7.14
N LYS A 65 7.11 -18.68 6.51
CA LYS A 65 8.23 -18.71 5.57
C LYS A 65 7.95 -17.87 4.32
N ALA A 66 6.77 -18.01 3.75
CA ALA A 66 6.35 -17.23 2.56
C ALA A 66 6.33 -15.72 2.85
N LEU A 67 5.73 -15.31 3.96
CA LEU A 67 5.72 -13.89 4.37
C LEU A 67 7.13 -13.34 4.60
N LYS A 68 8.03 -14.14 5.18
CA LYS A 68 9.43 -13.75 5.36
C LYS A 68 10.15 -13.46 4.03
N TYR A 69 9.74 -14.13 2.96
CA TYR A 69 10.29 -13.89 1.62
C TYR A 69 9.45 -12.91 0.77
N GLY A 70 8.47 -12.25 1.39
CA GLY A 70 7.62 -11.28 0.71
C GLY A 70 6.65 -11.90 -0.29
N ILE A 71 6.29 -13.16 -0.10
CA ILE A 71 5.29 -13.86 -0.88
C ILE A 71 3.93 -13.64 -0.22
N LEU A 72 3.00 -13.05 -0.97
CA LEU A 72 1.64 -12.81 -0.52
C LEU A 72 0.88 -14.13 -0.47
N CYS A 73 0.34 -14.46 0.71
CA CYS A 73 -0.43 -15.67 0.94
C CYS A 73 -1.93 -15.37 0.89
N VAL A 74 -2.65 -16.25 0.20
CA VAL A 74 -4.11 -16.29 0.20
C VAL A 74 -4.54 -17.46 1.05
N VAL A 75 -5.39 -17.21 2.04
CA VAL A 75 -5.79 -18.19 3.06
C VAL A 75 -7.30 -18.27 3.16
N LEU A 76 -7.81 -19.45 3.48
CA LEU A 76 -9.21 -19.62 3.80
C LEU A 76 -9.49 -18.99 5.18
N ASN A 77 -10.54 -18.22 5.27
CA ASN A 77 -11.08 -17.77 6.54
C ASN A 77 -12.19 -18.75 6.96
N ASP A 78 -11.92 -19.54 7.99
CA ASP A 78 -12.79 -20.60 8.46
C ASP A 78 -14.16 -20.10 8.94
N TYR A 79 -14.24 -18.84 9.41
CA TYR A 79 -15.49 -18.24 9.87
C TYR A 79 -16.40 -17.81 8.73
N THR A 80 -15.82 -17.35 7.62
CA THR A 80 -16.60 -16.81 6.49
C THR A 80 -16.65 -17.75 5.30
N GLY A 81 -15.84 -18.80 5.29
CA GLY A 81 -15.67 -19.71 4.16
C GLY A 81 -15.06 -19.04 2.91
N LYS A 82 -14.53 -17.83 3.04
CA LYS A 82 -13.98 -17.05 1.91
C LYS A 82 -12.46 -16.97 1.98
N PHE A 83 -11.86 -16.81 0.81
CA PHE A 83 -10.41 -16.63 0.72
C PHE A 83 -10.02 -15.17 0.93
N ASN A 84 -9.06 -14.94 1.82
CA ASN A 84 -8.58 -13.62 2.18
C ASN A 84 -7.07 -13.51 1.94
N ILE A 85 -6.62 -12.29 1.69
CA ILE A 85 -5.19 -11.97 1.72
C ILE A 85 -4.73 -12.00 3.18
N LEU A 86 -3.74 -12.84 3.50
CA LEU A 86 -3.24 -12.96 4.87
C LEU A 86 -2.55 -11.68 5.33
N GLN A 87 -1.64 -11.17 4.51
CA GLN A 87 -0.93 -9.92 4.75
C GLN A 87 -0.47 -9.29 3.44
N GLY A 88 -0.56 -7.98 3.34
CA GLY A 88 -0.16 -7.20 2.18
C GLY A 88 1.35 -6.97 2.12
N VAL A 89 2.12 -7.97 1.73
CA VAL A 89 3.58 -7.93 1.63
C VAL A 89 4.05 -7.84 0.18
N ASN A 90 5.26 -7.32 -0.01
CA ASN A 90 5.97 -7.32 -1.29
C ASN A 90 7.37 -7.96 -1.13
N THR A 91 8.06 -8.16 -2.24
CA THR A 91 9.40 -8.77 -2.25
C THR A 91 10.53 -7.85 -1.78
N LEU A 92 10.24 -6.58 -1.52
CA LEU A 92 11.20 -5.63 -0.96
C LEU A 92 11.30 -5.84 0.55
N GLN A 93 12.12 -6.81 0.95
CA GLN A 93 12.33 -7.15 2.35
C GLN A 93 13.47 -6.31 2.91
N ASP A 94 13.23 -5.75 4.09
CA ASP A 94 14.22 -5.19 5.03
C ASP A 94 15.36 -4.34 4.42
N ASN A 95 15.04 -3.48 3.45
CA ASN A 95 16.03 -2.57 2.91
C ASN A 95 16.08 -1.28 3.75
N ALA A 96 16.71 -1.37 4.93
CA ALA A 96 16.86 -0.26 5.86
C ALA A 96 17.53 0.99 5.23
N ASN A 97 18.29 0.80 4.15
CA ASN A 97 18.98 1.89 3.46
C ASN A 97 18.05 2.73 2.57
N LEU A 98 16.93 2.18 2.09
CA LEU A 98 16.03 2.90 1.19
C LEU A 98 15.04 3.80 1.93
N PHE A 99 14.61 3.43 3.13
CA PHE A 99 13.52 4.14 3.84
C PHE A 99 13.81 4.48 5.30
N ASN A 100 14.98 4.17 5.83
CA ASN A 100 15.37 4.41 7.23
C ASN A 100 14.35 3.94 8.30
N ALA A 101 13.37 3.12 7.90
CA ALA A 101 12.31 2.66 8.77
C ALA A 101 12.29 1.14 8.80
N LYS A 102 12.64 0.55 9.93
CA LYS A 102 12.56 -0.89 10.14
C LYS A 102 11.15 -1.39 9.84
N GLY A 103 11.03 -2.29 8.89
CA GLY A 103 9.84 -3.09 8.65
C GLY A 103 8.68 -2.45 7.88
N GLN A 104 8.79 -1.21 7.39
CA GLN A 104 7.71 -0.56 6.65
C GLN A 104 7.78 -0.78 5.13
N SER A 105 8.97 -1.02 4.59
CA SER A 105 9.18 -1.19 3.15
C SER A 105 8.54 -2.44 2.55
N TYR A 106 8.23 -3.45 3.36
CA TYR A 106 7.58 -4.67 2.90
C TYR A 106 6.07 -4.55 2.71
N SER A 107 5.42 -3.52 3.25
CA SER A 107 3.98 -3.33 3.13
C SER A 107 3.61 -2.77 1.75
N ILE A 108 2.66 -3.42 1.08
CA ILE A 108 2.08 -2.94 -0.18
C ILE A 108 1.36 -1.60 0.05
N GLN A 109 0.66 -1.45 1.17
CA GLN A 109 -0.03 -0.20 1.52
C GLN A 109 0.97 0.96 1.60
N PHE A 110 2.06 0.78 2.33
CA PHE A 110 3.10 1.79 2.46
C PHE A 110 3.62 2.25 1.10
N MET A 111 4.01 1.29 0.25
CA MET A 111 4.55 1.61 -1.07
C MET A 111 3.53 2.32 -1.98
N ARG A 112 2.25 1.97 -1.87
CA ARG A 112 1.18 2.63 -2.63
C ARG A 112 0.95 4.06 -2.18
N VAL A 113 0.97 4.32 -0.86
CA VAL A 113 0.84 5.68 -0.32
C VAL A 113 2.03 6.54 -0.75
N VAL A 114 3.27 6.04 -0.63
CA VAL A 114 4.46 6.76 -1.09
C VAL A 114 4.38 7.07 -2.59
N ALA A 115 4.00 6.10 -3.41
CA ALA A 115 3.85 6.30 -4.85
C ALA A 115 2.75 7.33 -5.18
N GLN A 116 1.64 7.32 -4.45
CA GLN A 116 0.55 8.28 -4.63
C GLN A 116 0.99 9.70 -4.26
N ILE A 117 1.63 9.90 -3.11
CA ILE A 117 2.15 11.20 -2.68
C ILE A 117 3.14 11.75 -3.71
N ASN A 118 4.10 10.93 -4.17
CA ASN A 118 5.07 11.37 -5.16
C ASN A 118 4.40 11.75 -6.48
N LYS A 119 3.44 10.96 -6.95
CA LYS A 119 2.69 11.27 -8.17
C LYS A 119 1.92 12.58 -8.03
N GLU A 120 1.21 12.76 -6.94
CA GLU A 120 0.41 13.97 -6.70
C GLU A 120 1.29 15.20 -6.56
N LEU A 121 2.43 15.11 -5.87
CA LEU A 121 3.40 16.20 -5.77
C LEU A 121 3.91 16.62 -7.16
N ILE A 122 4.28 15.65 -8.01
CA ILE A 122 4.77 15.97 -9.36
C ILE A 122 3.66 16.62 -10.18
N VAL A 123 2.46 16.06 -10.21
CA VAL A 123 1.35 16.59 -11.03
C VAL A 123 0.93 17.97 -10.55
N ASN A 124 0.71 18.15 -9.25
CA ASN A 124 0.23 19.41 -8.70
C ASN A 124 1.33 20.48 -8.76
N ALA A 125 2.60 20.14 -8.51
CA ALA A 125 3.70 21.08 -8.67
C ALA A 125 3.83 21.56 -10.13
N THR A 126 3.60 20.68 -11.10
CA THR A 126 3.61 21.07 -12.52
C THR A 126 2.48 22.04 -12.82
N LEU A 127 1.30 21.84 -12.28
CA LEU A 127 0.15 22.72 -12.49
C LEU A 127 0.27 24.04 -11.73
N ASP A 128 0.64 23.95 -10.43
CA ASP A 128 0.59 25.10 -9.53
C ASP A 128 1.84 25.98 -9.62
N LEU A 129 3.01 25.39 -9.87
CA LEU A 129 4.28 26.11 -9.86
C LEU A 129 4.84 26.38 -11.25
N LEU A 130 4.61 25.47 -12.23
CA LEU A 130 5.17 25.61 -13.58
C LEU A 130 4.13 26.00 -14.63
N GLY A 131 2.86 25.65 -14.43
CA GLY A 131 1.78 25.83 -15.41
C GLY A 131 0.98 27.13 -15.29
N GLN A 132 1.37 28.06 -14.42
CA GLN A 132 0.64 29.33 -14.30
C GLN A 132 0.86 30.25 -15.50
N GLU A 133 -0.21 30.60 -16.21
CA GLU A 133 -0.21 31.52 -17.36
C GLU A 133 0.34 32.92 -17.03
N ASN A 134 0.35 33.30 -15.75
CA ASN A 134 0.88 34.59 -15.27
C ASN A 134 2.39 34.59 -15.00
N GLY A 135 3.12 33.67 -15.60
CA GLY A 135 4.56 33.79 -15.73
C GLY A 135 5.31 33.85 -14.39
N VAL A 136 5.14 32.83 -13.55
CA VAL A 136 6.20 32.55 -12.58
C VAL A 136 7.39 32.02 -13.39
N ASN A 137 8.17 32.96 -13.93
CA ASN A 137 9.44 32.61 -14.55
C ASN A 137 10.24 31.77 -13.58
N ALA A 138 10.92 30.75 -14.05
CA ALA A 138 11.85 29.95 -13.25
C ALA A 138 12.84 30.81 -12.43
N ASN A 139 13.04 32.06 -12.82
CA ASN A 139 13.86 33.05 -12.13
C ASN A 139 13.16 33.72 -10.92
N THR A 140 11.84 33.68 -10.82
CA THR A 140 11.07 34.28 -9.71
C THR A 140 10.61 33.24 -8.68
N LEU A 141 10.58 31.97 -9.06
CA LEU A 141 10.28 30.91 -8.12
C LEU A 141 11.48 30.71 -7.17
N SER A 142 11.29 30.92 -5.88
CA SER A 142 12.34 30.70 -4.89
C SER A 142 12.29 29.28 -4.30
N ALA A 143 13.42 28.77 -3.82
CA ALA A 143 13.45 27.49 -3.11
C ALA A 143 12.55 27.51 -1.85
N GLY A 144 12.40 28.68 -1.23
CA GLY A 144 11.46 28.89 -0.11
C GLY A 144 10.01 28.67 -0.54
N ALA A 145 9.59 29.27 -1.65
CA ALA A 145 8.22 29.11 -2.16
C ALA A 145 7.90 27.67 -2.53
N VAL A 146 8.83 26.95 -3.15
CA VAL A 146 8.66 25.50 -3.44
C VAL A 146 8.57 24.68 -2.16
N LYS A 147 9.38 25.00 -1.15
CA LYS A 147 9.33 24.37 0.16
C LYS A 147 7.97 24.59 0.83
N ASP A 148 7.51 25.84 0.89
CA ASP A 148 6.27 26.23 1.58
C ASP A 148 5.05 25.58 0.90
N TRP A 149 5.05 25.56 -0.44
CA TRP A 149 4.04 24.83 -1.21
C TRP A 149 4.06 23.33 -0.88
N THR A 150 5.24 22.70 -0.83
CA THR A 150 5.37 21.28 -0.48
C THR A 150 4.88 21.00 0.95
N VAL A 151 5.20 21.88 1.90
CA VAL A 151 4.73 21.78 3.29
C VAL A 151 3.20 21.86 3.34
N ALA A 152 2.60 22.86 2.68
CA ALA A 152 1.15 23.02 2.63
C ALA A 152 0.46 21.80 2.01
N TYR A 153 1.01 21.26 0.93
CA TYR A 153 0.51 20.05 0.30
C TYR A 153 0.58 18.84 1.26
N LEU A 154 1.74 18.56 1.87
CA LEU A 154 1.89 17.45 2.80
C LEU A 154 0.99 17.62 4.03
N GLN A 155 0.80 18.84 4.50
CA GLN A 155 -0.10 19.16 5.60
C GLN A 155 -1.55 18.86 5.24
N SER A 156 -1.99 19.15 4.02
CA SER A 156 -3.33 18.81 3.55
C SER A 156 -3.59 17.30 3.50
N ARG A 157 -2.53 16.48 3.37
CA ARG A 157 -2.60 15.02 3.35
C ARG A 157 -2.41 14.36 4.72
N THR A 158 -2.05 15.14 5.74
CA THR A 158 -1.91 14.69 7.14
C THR A 158 -3.19 14.92 7.94
N ALA A 159 -4.17 15.63 7.41
CA ALA A 159 -5.25 16.21 8.21
C ALA A 159 -6.44 15.27 8.43
N THR A 160 -6.94 15.29 9.53
CA THR A 160 -8.18 15.64 10.22
C THR A 160 -9.46 14.87 9.88
N SER A 161 -9.62 14.18 8.77
CA SER A 161 -10.76 13.30 8.53
C SER A 161 -10.29 11.84 8.48
N GLU A 162 -10.93 10.99 9.25
CA GLU A 162 -10.58 9.58 9.41
C GLU A 162 -10.59 8.76 8.10
N GLN A 163 -11.11 9.30 7.02
CA GLN A 163 -11.32 8.57 5.78
C GLN A 163 -10.23 8.74 4.72
N ASP A 164 -9.45 9.84 4.74
CA ASP A 164 -8.50 10.17 3.67
C ASP A 164 -7.06 10.41 4.14
N ASN A 165 -6.72 10.01 5.36
CA ASN A 165 -5.38 10.22 5.93
C ASN A 165 -4.34 9.31 5.25
N LEU A 166 -3.67 9.85 4.23
CA LEU A 166 -2.53 9.20 3.60
C LEU A 166 -1.32 9.17 4.54
N LEU A 167 -1.13 10.23 5.33
CA LEU A 167 0.02 10.42 6.22
C LEU A 167 -0.41 10.59 7.67
N LEU A 168 0.39 10.11 8.61
CA LEU A 168 0.31 10.44 10.02
C LEU A 168 1.05 11.74 10.33
N SER A 169 2.23 11.92 9.74
CA SER A 169 3.05 13.10 9.90
C SER A 169 4.09 13.20 8.79
N PHE A 170 4.72 14.38 8.69
CA PHE A 170 5.87 14.58 7.83
C PHE A 170 6.91 15.44 8.57
N GLN A 171 8.16 15.37 8.12
CA GLN A 171 9.30 16.06 8.74
C GLN A 171 10.37 16.40 7.70
N ASP A 172 11.29 17.29 8.06
CA ASP A 172 12.53 17.57 7.34
C ASP A 172 12.32 17.91 5.85
N VAL A 173 11.35 18.79 5.57
CA VAL A 173 11.16 19.29 4.21
C VAL A 173 12.28 20.29 3.89
N VAL A 174 13.16 19.91 2.99
CA VAL A 174 14.29 20.73 2.53
C VAL A 174 14.25 20.83 1.01
N THR A 175 14.29 22.06 0.51
CA THR A 175 14.35 22.34 -0.93
C THR A 175 15.66 23.05 -1.25
N THR A 176 16.38 22.53 -2.23
CA THR A 176 17.61 23.14 -2.76
C THR A 176 17.44 23.38 -4.25
N ARG A 177 17.95 24.52 -4.73
CA ARG A 177 18.04 24.79 -6.15
C ARG A 177 19.42 24.37 -6.66
N LYS A 178 19.42 23.65 -7.77
CA LYS A 178 20.64 23.35 -8.51
C LYS A 178 20.38 23.61 -9.97
N ASP A 179 21.06 24.59 -10.51
CA ASP A 179 20.88 25.07 -11.88
C ASP A 179 19.43 25.54 -12.14
N ASP A 180 18.73 24.88 -13.04
CA ASP A 180 17.35 25.13 -13.45
C ASP A 180 16.33 24.19 -12.73
N ALA A 181 16.79 23.39 -11.78
CA ALA A 181 15.96 22.40 -11.08
C ALA A 181 15.88 22.65 -9.57
N TYR A 182 14.73 22.28 -9.00
CA TYR A 182 14.51 22.23 -7.55
C TYR A 182 14.47 20.80 -7.07
N PHE A 183 15.26 20.49 -6.04
CA PHE A 183 15.30 19.19 -5.37
C PHE A 183 14.69 19.34 -3.99
N THR A 184 13.54 18.68 -3.79
CA THR A 184 12.88 18.67 -2.49
C THR A 184 12.99 17.29 -1.87
N THR A 185 13.51 17.24 -0.65
CA THR A 185 13.55 16.03 0.17
C THR A 185 12.63 16.18 1.36
N TYR A 186 11.97 15.13 1.78
CA TYR A 186 11.08 15.11 2.93
C TYR A 186 11.01 13.72 3.55
N LYS A 187 10.63 13.64 4.81
CA LYS A 187 10.32 12.40 5.51
C LYS A 187 8.84 12.32 5.77
N ILE A 188 8.24 11.17 5.53
CA ILE A 188 6.81 10.93 5.79
C ILE A 188 6.63 9.72 6.69
N VAL A 189 5.64 9.80 7.56
CA VAL A 189 5.17 8.69 8.38
C VAL A 189 3.78 8.29 7.89
N VAL A 190 3.69 7.07 7.38
CA VAL A 190 2.45 6.49 6.86
C VAL A 190 1.76 5.69 7.97
N ASN A 191 0.44 5.67 7.95
CA ASN A 191 -0.34 4.87 8.88
C ASN A 191 -0.01 3.38 8.72
N ASN A 192 0.26 2.70 9.84
CA ASN A 192 0.61 1.30 9.83
C ASN A 192 -0.64 0.42 9.75
N GLU A 193 -0.50 -0.67 9.02
CA GLU A 193 -1.50 -1.72 8.93
C GLU A 193 -1.63 -2.48 10.26
N ILE A 194 -2.85 -2.60 10.79
CA ILE A 194 -3.11 -3.45 11.96
C ILE A 194 -3.18 -4.89 11.49
N THR A 195 -2.19 -5.69 11.88
CA THR A 195 -2.10 -7.11 11.50
C THR A 195 -2.55 -8.07 12.59
N LYS A 196 -2.65 -7.60 13.84
CA LYS A 196 -3.02 -8.44 15.00
C LYS A 196 -3.89 -7.66 15.96
N LEU A 197 -4.91 -8.32 16.48
CA LEU A 197 -5.81 -7.80 17.49
C LEU A 197 -5.95 -8.86 18.58
N PHE A 198 -5.69 -8.48 19.82
CA PHE A 198 -5.82 -9.37 20.99
C PHE A 198 -6.95 -8.87 21.87
N PHE A 199 -7.88 -9.79 22.21
CA PHE A 199 -8.95 -9.51 23.15
C PHE A 199 -8.74 -10.35 24.40
N THR A 200 -8.77 -9.71 25.57
CA THR A 200 -8.72 -10.40 26.87
C THR A 200 -10.06 -10.18 27.56
N GLY A 201 -10.82 -11.26 27.75
CA GLY A 201 -12.07 -11.24 28.49
C GLY A 201 -11.88 -11.83 29.89
N TYR A 202 -12.49 -11.20 30.90
CA TYR A 202 -12.53 -11.70 32.27
C TYR A 202 -13.95 -12.14 32.60
N LEU A 203 -14.10 -13.36 33.12
CA LEU A 203 -15.36 -13.87 33.68
C LEU A 203 -15.46 -13.40 35.13
N ILE A 204 -16.41 -12.53 35.43
CA ILE A 204 -16.73 -12.14 36.78
C ILE A 204 -17.90 -13.02 37.23
N ARG A 205 -17.72 -13.77 38.32
CA ARG A 205 -18.83 -14.43 39.01
C ARG A 205 -19.60 -13.38 39.81
N GLY A 206 -20.87 -13.22 39.46
CA GLY A 206 -21.83 -12.48 40.26
C GLY A 206 -22.30 -13.31 41.46
#